data_f78a2440f068dfe4d4b7c07c56a2c0dd
#
_entry.id   f78a2440f068dfe4d4b7c07c56a2c0dd
#
_cell.length_a   1.000
_cell.length_b   1.000
_cell.length_c   1.000
_cell.angle_alpha   90.00
_cell.angle_beta   90.00
_cell.angle_gamma   90.00
#
_symmetry.space_group_name_H-M   'P 1'
#
loop_
_entity.id
_entity.type
_entity.pdbx_description
1 polymer ?
#
loop_
_entity_poly.entity_id
_entity_poly.type
_entity_poly.pdbx_seq_one_letter_code
_entity_poly.pdbx_strand_id
1 'polypeptide(L)'
;MAATIPTNGLGLASGLAITDGDLTFASGHGISFAADSSATDMTSELLDDYEEGTFTPTFNGTAGGASGVSYTSRLGWYEKIGNQVTCHIWLDCASMSSVPSGGATVTGLPFTSVNVTARYHSVNVGYCNYWASTEAPSGGYVTANTTYINLVTGQSADVRDNMAETVTAAVSMGGNEEVMIHVAYRSE
;
A
#
# COMPACT_ATOMS: atom_id res chain seq x y z
N MET A 1 0.63 -1.40 43.72
CA MET A 1 0.42 -2.84 43.89
C MET A 1 -0.23 -3.35 42.60
N ALA A 2 0.42 -4.21 41.84
CA ALA A 2 -0.20 -4.75 40.61
C ALA A 2 -1.29 -5.77 41.02
N ALA A 3 -2.47 -5.63 40.49
CA ALA A 3 -3.54 -6.60 40.64
C ALA A 3 -3.24 -7.82 39.79
N THR A 4 -3.16 -9.00 40.38
CA THR A 4 -2.99 -10.25 39.63
C THR A 4 -4.36 -10.79 39.25
N ILE A 5 -4.62 -10.93 37.96
CA ILE A 5 -5.83 -11.56 37.42
C ILE A 5 -5.62 -13.08 37.42
N PRO A 6 -6.62 -13.88 37.82
CA PRO A 6 -6.52 -15.34 37.76
C PRO A 6 -6.25 -15.85 36.35
N THR A 7 -5.55 -16.96 36.20
CA THR A 7 -5.18 -17.58 34.93
C THR A 7 -6.36 -18.04 34.06
N ASN A 8 -7.57 -18.04 34.58
CA ASN A 8 -8.82 -18.41 33.88
C ASN A 8 -9.61 -17.21 33.33
N GLY A 9 -8.97 -16.03 33.26
CA GLY A 9 -9.56 -14.82 32.71
C GLY A 9 -10.40 -14.02 33.71
N LEU A 10 -10.70 -12.78 33.36
CA LEU A 10 -11.57 -11.86 34.11
C LEU A 10 -12.91 -11.71 33.36
N GLY A 11 -13.96 -12.28 33.89
CA GLY A 11 -15.32 -12.02 33.39
C GLY A 11 -15.84 -10.69 33.95
N LEU A 12 -16.18 -9.75 33.08
CA LEU A 12 -16.76 -8.45 33.44
C LEU A 12 -18.23 -8.41 33.01
N ALA A 13 -19.14 -8.29 33.96
CA ALA A 13 -20.58 -8.25 33.67
C ALA A 13 -21.05 -6.91 33.01
N SER A 14 -20.24 -5.86 33.13
CA SER A 14 -20.58 -4.50 32.67
C SER A 14 -19.54 -3.88 31.74
N GLY A 15 -18.62 -4.68 31.23
CA GLY A 15 -17.55 -4.22 30.36
C GLY A 15 -16.30 -3.74 31.11
N LEU A 16 -15.26 -3.41 30.34
CA LEU A 16 -13.99 -2.87 30.82
C LEU A 16 -13.93 -1.37 30.48
N ALA A 17 -13.75 -0.53 31.51
CA ALA A 17 -13.42 0.88 31.33
C ALA A 17 -11.96 1.14 31.75
N ILE A 18 -11.16 1.67 30.84
CA ILE A 18 -9.81 2.17 31.11
C ILE A 18 -9.91 3.68 31.14
N THR A 19 -9.71 4.27 32.32
CA THR A 19 -9.91 5.72 32.53
C THR A 19 -8.63 6.53 32.37
N ASP A 20 -7.48 5.86 32.44
CA ASP A 20 -6.15 6.45 32.25
C ASP A 20 -5.15 5.33 31.96
N GLY A 21 -4.45 5.44 30.83
CA GLY A 21 -3.51 4.43 30.33
C GLY A 21 -4.03 3.63 29.14
N ASP A 22 -3.21 2.69 28.68
CA ASP A 22 -3.43 1.88 27.49
C ASP A 22 -3.79 0.43 27.82
N LEU A 23 -4.53 -0.23 26.92
CA LEU A 23 -4.68 -1.69 26.92
C LEU A 23 -3.57 -2.30 26.05
N THR A 24 -2.61 -2.96 26.67
CA THR A 24 -1.48 -3.57 25.97
C THR A 24 -1.70 -5.08 25.82
N PHE A 25 -1.57 -5.57 24.59
CA PHE A 25 -1.54 -6.99 24.27
C PHE A 25 -0.09 -7.45 24.01
N ALA A 26 0.23 -8.66 24.40
CA ALA A 26 1.51 -9.28 24.03
C ALA A 26 1.48 -9.65 22.52
N SER A 27 2.65 -9.77 21.89
CA SER A 27 2.78 -10.17 20.48
C SER A 27 2.01 -11.46 20.19
N GLY A 28 1.22 -11.47 19.14
CA GLY A 28 0.34 -12.58 18.75
C GLY A 28 -0.95 -12.69 19.56
N HIS A 29 -1.25 -11.70 20.40
CA HIS A 29 -2.48 -11.59 21.17
C HIS A 29 -3.22 -10.30 20.80
N GLY A 30 -4.55 -10.29 20.92
CA GLY A 30 -5.38 -9.16 20.56
C GLY A 30 -6.82 -9.32 21.01
N ILE A 31 -7.75 -8.73 20.27
CA ILE A 31 -9.17 -8.84 20.52
C ILE A 31 -9.73 -9.98 19.70
N SER A 32 -10.31 -10.99 20.35
CA SER A 32 -10.95 -12.12 19.68
C SER A 32 -12.47 -11.88 19.56
N PHE A 33 -12.98 -12.11 18.36
CA PHE A 33 -14.41 -12.06 18.03
C PHE A 33 -15.03 -13.46 17.86
N ALA A 34 -14.33 -14.50 18.28
CA ALA A 34 -14.71 -15.91 18.11
C ALA A 34 -16.04 -16.33 18.77
N ALA A 35 -16.72 -15.42 19.47
CA ALA A 35 -18.06 -15.67 20.03
C ALA A 35 -19.20 -15.43 19.04
N ASP A 36 -18.93 -14.79 17.91
CA ASP A 36 -19.92 -14.56 16.86
C ASP A 36 -19.99 -15.74 15.87
N SER A 37 -21.08 -15.80 15.10
CA SER A 37 -21.21 -16.83 14.06
C SER A 37 -20.34 -16.47 12.87
N SER A 38 -19.44 -17.40 12.52
CA SER A 38 -18.45 -17.22 11.47
C SER A 38 -19.02 -17.45 10.08
N ALA A 39 -18.49 -16.74 9.09
CA ALA A 39 -18.72 -17.05 7.69
C ALA A 39 -18.01 -18.37 7.29
N THR A 40 -18.53 -19.03 6.25
CA THR A 40 -17.81 -20.16 5.64
C THR A 40 -16.44 -19.69 5.15
N ASP A 41 -15.41 -20.51 5.38
CA ASP A 41 -14.01 -20.23 5.00
C ASP A 41 -13.35 -19.05 5.76
N MET A 42 -13.88 -18.67 6.91
CA MET A 42 -13.23 -17.73 7.82
C MET A 42 -11.87 -18.30 8.30
N THR A 43 -10.83 -17.49 8.32
CA THR A 43 -9.46 -17.92 8.67
C THR A 43 -8.97 -17.36 10.00
N SER A 44 -9.53 -16.24 10.48
CA SER A 44 -9.19 -15.63 11.77
C SER A 44 -10.28 -14.68 12.22
N GLU A 45 -10.52 -14.65 13.52
CA GLU A 45 -11.36 -13.68 14.23
C GLU A 45 -10.56 -12.92 15.29
N LEU A 46 -9.24 -12.97 15.18
CA LEU A 46 -8.34 -12.26 16.06
C LEU A 46 -7.85 -10.97 15.40
N LEU A 47 -8.09 -9.84 16.06
CA LEU A 47 -7.47 -8.56 15.73
C LEU A 47 -6.26 -8.39 16.64
N ASP A 48 -5.08 -8.68 16.11
CA ASP A 48 -3.81 -8.76 16.85
C ASP A 48 -2.73 -7.79 16.34
N ASP A 49 -3.01 -7.05 15.28
CA ASP A 49 -2.05 -6.16 14.66
C ASP A 49 -2.69 -4.83 14.22
N TYR A 50 -2.11 -3.75 14.71
CA TYR A 50 -2.34 -2.38 14.24
C TYR A 50 -1.01 -1.66 14.16
N GLU A 51 -0.74 -1.08 13.02
CA GLU A 51 0.46 -0.31 12.78
C GLU A 51 0.18 0.86 11.83
N GLU A 52 0.75 2.01 12.12
CA GLU A 52 0.76 3.17 11.24
C GLU A 52 2.17 3.72 11.11
N GLY A 53 2.46 4.33 9.96
CA GLY A 53 3.78 4.89 9.75
C GLY A 53 3.94 5.56 8.40
N THR A 54 5.20 5.86 8.11
CA THR A 54 5.60 6.48 6.85
C THR A 54 6.60 5.61 6.10
N PHE A 55 6.63 5.76 4.79
CA PHE A 55 7.59 5.10 3.92
C PHE A 55 8.02 6.02 2.79
N THR A 56 9.01 5.60 2.04
CA THR A 56 9.60 6.42 0.98
C THR A 56 9.35 5.77 -0.38
N PRO A 57 8.26 6.13 -1.09
CA PRO A 57 7.97 5.60 -2.41
C PRO A 57 8.97 6.15 -3.44
N THR A 58 9.20 5.39 -4.52
CA THR A 58 10.15 5.78 -5.59
C THR A 58 9.61 5.37 -6.95
N PHE A 59 9.72 6.25 -7.95
CA PHE A 59 9.49 5.87 -9.34
C PHE A 59 10.55 4.89 -9.83
N ASN A 60 10.11 3.86 -10.54
CA ASN A 60 10.96 2.81 -11.07
C ASN A 60 10.36 2.23 -12.36
N GLY A 61 11.04 1.29 -13.00
CA GLY A 61 10.56 0.54 -14.15
C GLY A 61 10.73 -0.95 -13.96
N THR A 62 9.91 -1.74 -14.65
CA THR A 62 9.93 -3.21 -14.55
C THR A 62 11.18 -3.84 -15.14
N ALA A 63 11.86 -3.17 -16.07
CA ALA A 63 13.07 -3.68 -16.77
C ALA A 63 14.34 -2.94 -16.37
N GLY A 64 14.25 -1.79 -15.69
CA GLY A 64 15.42 -1.05 -15.21
C GLY A 64 15.00 0.21 -14.46
N GLY A 65 15.73 0.49 -13.38
CA GLY A 65 15.45 1.62 -12.50
C GLY A 65 15.75 2.97 -13.12
N ALA A 66 15.06 4.00 -12.65
CA ALA A 66 15.47 5.38 -12.87
C ALA A 66 16.77 5.67 -12.13
N SER A 67 17.60 6.56 -12.69
CA SER A 67 18.79 7.04 -12.00
C SER A 67 18.77 8.56 -11.89
N GLY A 68 19.42 9.07 -10.84
CA GLY A 68 19.50 10.49 -10.59
C GLY A 68 18.14 11.18 -10.45
N VAL A 69 17.17 10.47 -9.87
CA VAL A 69 15.84 11.03 -9.60
C VAL A 69 15.94 11.98 -8.42
N SER A 70 15.56 13.23 -8.64
CA SER A 70 15.30 14.16 -7.55
C SER A 70 13.80 14.41 -7.41
N TYR A 71 13.36 14.64 -6.20
CA TYR A 71 11.96 14.90 -5.88
C TYR A 71 11.81 16.22 -5.17
N THR A 72 10.81 17.00 -5.54
CA THR A 72 10.32 18.14 -4.75
C THR A 72 9.61 17.62 -3.50
N SER A 73 8.83 16.55 -3.66
CA SER A 73 8.17 15.86 -2.56
C SER A 73 8.08 14.35 -2.84
N ARG A 74 8.31 13.55 -1.78
CA ARG A 74 8.25 12.09 -1.84
C ARG A 74 7.76 11.56 -0.50
N LEU A 75 6.46 11.35 -0.41
CA LEU A 75 5.79 11.00 0.84
C LEU A 75 4.92 9.77 0.66
N GLY A 76 5.02 8.84 1.59
CA GLY A 76 4.12 7.72 1.75
C GLY A 76 3.77 7.58 3.23
N TRP A 77 2.50 7.33 3.52
CA TRP A 77 2.03 6.94 4.84
C TRP A 77 1.07 5.78 4.72
N TYR A 78 1.01 4.98 5.77
CA TYR A 78 0.19 3.78 5.78
C TYR A 78 -0.47 3.55 7.13
N GLU A 79 -1.56 2.80 7.06
CA GLU A 79 -2.24 2.17 8.18
C GLU A 79 -2.39 0.68 7.88
N LYS A 80 -2.07 -0.16 8.87
CA LYS A 80 -2.23 -1.61 8.79
C LYS A 80 -3.14 -2.08 9.91
N ILE A 81 -4.18 -2.83 9.58
CA ILE A 81 -5.10 -3.46 10.52
C ILE A 81 -5.18 -4.95 10.17
N GLY A 82 -4.64 -5.78 11.04
CA GLY A 82 -4.41 -7.18 10.70
C GLY A 82 -3.57 -7.29 9.44
N ASN A 83 -4.05 -7.97 8.41
CA ASN A 83 -3.36 -8.11 7.13
C ASN A 83 -3.73 -7.03 6.10
N GLN A 84 -4.67 -6.15 6.42
CA GLN A 84 -5.09 -5.09 5.51
C GLN A 84 -4.17 -3.88 5.66
N VAL A 85 -3.53 -3.49 4.57
CA VAL A 85 -2.67 -2.31 4.48
C VAL A 85 -3.34 -1.29 3.58
N THR A 86 -3.46 -0.07 4.06
CA THR A 86 -3.91 1.09 3.28
C THR A 86 -2.76 2.08 3.17
N CYS A 87 -2.42 2.51 1.97
CA CYS A 87 -1.36 3.47 1.73
C CYS A 87 -1.85 4.68 0.95
N HIS A 88 -1.31 5.83 1.32
CA HIS A 88 -1.42 7.08 0.56
C HIS A 88 -0.02 7.51 0.13
N ILE A 89 0.12 7.89 -1.13
CA ILE A 89 1.41 8.24 -1.75
C ILE A 89 1.26 9.58 -2.44
N TRP A 90 2.23 10.46 -2.21
CA TRP A 90 2.45 11.65 -2.98
C TRP A 90 3.88 11.65 -3.54
N LEU A 91 3.99 11.69 -4.86
CA LEU A 91 5.25 11.82 -5.59
C LEU A 91 5.19 13.07 -6.47
N ASP A 92 6.17 13.95 -6.30
CA ASP A 92 6.44 15.13 -7.10
C ASP A 92 7.90 15.06 -7.54
N CYS A 93 8.11 14.66 -8.80
CA CYS A 93 9.43 14.47 -9.39
C CYS A 93 9.95 15.78 -9.96
N ALA A 94 11.07 16.24 -9.48
CA ALA A 94 11.71 17.45 -9.98
C ALA A 94 12.61 17.21 -11.20
N SER A 95 13.30 16.07 -11.27
CA SER A 95 14.14 15.68 -12.42
C SER A 95 14.55 14.22 -12.38
N MET A 96 14.93 13.66 -13.54
CA MET A 96 15.60 12.37 -13.68
C MET A 96 16.78 12.49 -14.65
N SER A 97 17.93 11.90 -14.29
CA SER A 97 19.08 11.81 -15.20
C SER A 97 18.91 10.73 -16.24
N SER A 98 18.21 9.66 -15.88
CA SER A 98 17.79 8.60 -16.81
C SER A 98 16.40 8.11 -16.41
N VAL A 99 15.54 7.98 -17.40
CA VAL A 99 14.19 7.45 -17.22
C VAL A 99 14.23 5.94 -16.96
N PRO A 100 13.30 5.40 -16.16
CA PRO A 100 13.20 3.97 -15.98
C PRO A 100 12.79 3.28 -17.27
N SER A 101 13.11 2.01 -17.42
CA SER A 101 12.74 1.20 -18.59
C SER A 101 11.71 0.13 -18.22
N GLY A 102 10.93 -0.31 -19.21
CA GLY A 102 9.78 -1.20 -19.02
C GLY A 102 8.55 -0.44 -18.51
N GLY A 103 7.62 -1.14 -17.87
CA GLY A 103 6.42 -0.53 -17.30
C GLY A 103 6.72 0.36 -16.10
N ALA A 104 6.06 1.50 -16.01
CA ALA A 104 6.21 2.40 -14.87
C ALA A 104 5.70 1.76 -13.58
N THR A 105 6.50 1.85 -12.55
CA THR A 105 6.18 1.33 -11.22
C THR A 105 6.46 2.36 -10.13
N VAL A 106 5.76 2.21 -9.02
CA VAL A 106 6.07 2.90 -7.76
C VAL A 106 6.49 1.83 -6.76
N THR A 107 7.75 1.86 -6.36
CA THR A 107 8.35 0.90 -5.43
C THR A 107 8.38 1.44 -4.01
N GLY A 108 8.63 0.55 -3.05
CA GLY A 108 8.83 0.92 -1.64
C GLY A 108 7.59 0.81 -0.78
N LEU A 109 6.58 0.04 -1.19
CA LEU A 109 5.47 -0.31 -0.29
C LEU A 109 5.99 -0.91 1.01
N PRO A 110 5.37 -0.58 2.16
CA PRO A 110 5.91 -0.95 3.48
C PRO A 110 5.89 -2.46 3.77
N PHE A 111 4.97 -3.19 3.16
CA PHE A 111 4.82 -4.63 3.35
C PHE A 111 4.71 -5.36 2.02
N THR A 112 5.21 -6.57 1.97
CA THR A 112 5.02 -7.47 0.82
C THR A 112 3.55 -7.86 0.73
N SER A 113 2.99 -7.78 -0.47
CA SER A 113 1.63 -8.23 -0.73
C SER A 113 1.52 -9.74 -0.63
N VAL A 114 0.36 -10.24 -0.21
CA VAL A 114 0.10 -11.66 -0.01
C VAL A 114 0.50 -12.50 -1.23
N ASN A 115 1.19 -13.61 -0.98
CA ASN A 115 1.67 -14.52 -2.02
C ASN A 115 0.59 -15.51 -2.47
N VAL A 116 -0.44 -15.01 -3.13
CA VAL A 116 -1.52 -15.84 -3.72
C VAL A 116 -1.62 -15.52 -5.20
N THR A 117 -1.34 -16.51 -6.04
CA THR A 117 -1.38 -16.39 -7.50
C THR A 117 -2.70 -15.79 -7.99
N ALA A 118 -2.62 -14.88 -8.96
CA ALA A 118 -3.73 -14.14 -9.55
C ALA A 118 -4.54 -13.26 -8.58
N ARG A 119 -4.05 -13.02 -7.37
CA ARG A 119 -4.61 -12.00 -6.48
C ARG A 119 -3.92 -10.66 -6.74
N TYR A 120 -4.66 -9.78 -7.38
CA TYR A 120 -4.24 -8.40 -7.66
C TYR A 120 -5.04 -7.44 -6.79
N HIS A 121 -4.39 -6.35 -6.38
CA HIS A 121 -5.02 -5.29 -5.61
C HIS A 121 -5.08 -4.03 -6.48
N SER A 122 -6.26 -3.45 -6.60
CA SER A 122 -6.47 -2.25 -7.41
C SER A 122 -5.84 -1.03 -6.78
N VAL A 123 -5.39 -0.12 -7.62
CA VAL A 123 -4.77 1.14 -7.23
C VAL A 123 -5.55 2.28 -7.85
N ASN A 124 -5.89 3.26 -7.03
CA ASN A 124 -6.50 4.51 -7.47
C ASN A 124 -5.45 5.59 -7.67
N VAL A 125 -5.49 6.24 -8.81
CA VAL A 125 -4.77 7.49 -9.06
C VAL A 125 -5.77 8.63 -8.90
N GLY A 126 -5.65 9.38 -7.81
CA GLY A 126 -6.56 10.49 -7.49
C GLY A 126 -6.16 11.80 -8.16
N TYR A 127 -4.90 11.94 -8.51
CA TYR A 127 -4.36 13.12 -9.17
C TYR A 127 -3.09 12.75 -9.93
N CYS A 128 -2.91 13.34 -11.11
CA CYS A 128 -1.64 13.31 -11.84
C CYS A 128 -1.50 14.59 -12.67
N ASN A 129 -0.27 15.09 -12.81
CA ASN A 129 0.02 16.31 -13.55
C ASN A 129 1.39 16.20 -14.25
N TYR A 130 1.56 16.97 -15.32
CA TYR A 130 2.77 17.03 -16.15
C TYR A 130 3.14 15.74 -16.87
N TRP A 131 2.27 14.74 -16.87
CA TRP A 131 2.39 13.56 -17.72
C TRP A 131 2.00 13.91 -19.17
N ALA A 132 2.62 13.23 -20.14
CA ALA A 132 2.14 13.37 -21.53
C ALA A 132 0.66 12.97 -21.61
N SER A 133 -0.10 13.70 -22.43
CA SER A 133 -1.58 13.59 -22.45
C SER A 133 -2.12 12.19 -22.79
N THR A 134 -1.30 11.36 -23.46
CA THR A 134 -1.63 9.97 -23.82
C THR A 134 -1.13 8.94 -22.79
N GLU A 135 -0.50 9.38 -21.70
CA GLU A 135 0.36 8.54 -20.88
C GLU A 135 0.14 8.74 -19.38
N ALA A 136 -0.77 9.64 -19.04
CA ALA A 136 -1.13 9.88 -17.66
C ALA A 136 -1.66 8.59 -17.01
N PRO A 137 -1.16 8.21 -15.84
CA PRO A 137 -1.67 7.04 -15.14
C PRO A 137 -3.14 7.23 -14.77
N SER A 138 -3.96 6.25 -15.13
CA SER A 138 -5.40 6.22 -14.79
C SER A 138 -5.70 5.28 -13.63
N GLY A 139 -4.72 4.50 -13.21
CA GLY A 139 -4.83 3.52 -12.14
C GLY A 139 -3.59 2.66 -12.04
N GLY A 140 -3.74 1.50 -11.42
CA GLY A 140 -2.65 0.55 -11.29
C GLY A 140 -3.08 -0.71 -10.54
N TYR A 141 -2.12 -1.56 -10.26
CA TYR A 141 -2.32 -2.77 -9.46
C TYR A 141 -1.06 -3.21 -8.73
N VAL A 142 -1.25 -3.89 -7.62
CA VAL A 142 -0.20 -4.62 -6.89
C VAL A 142 -0.36 -6.09 -7.20
N THR A 143 0.72 -6.75 -7.64
CA THR A 143 0.75 -8.19 -7.87
C THR A 143 1.07 -8.95 -6.58
N ALA A 144 0.87 -10.27 -6.58
CA ALA A 144 1.24 -11.14 -5.47
C ALA A 144 2.75 -11.09 -5.21
N ASN A 145 3.13 -11.18 -3.94
CA ASN A 145 4.52 -11.25 -3.47
C ASN A 145 5.42 -10.09 -3.95
N THR A 146 4.90 -8.86 -3.90
CA THR A 146 5.64 -7.66 -4.33
C THR A 146 5.52 -6.51 -3.34
N THR A 147 6.44 -5.57 -3.44
CA THR A 147 6.45 -4.29 -2.71
C THR A 147 6.36 -3.09 -3.65
N TYR A 148 5.73 -3.27 -4.81
CA TYR A 148 5.58 -2.20 -5.78
C TYR A 148 4.21 -2.20 -6.46
N ILE A 149 3.84 -1.04 -6.95
CA ILE A 149 2.65 -0.77 -7.74
C ILE A 149 3.05 -0.75 -9.21
N ASN A 150 2.30 -1.45 -10.07
CA ASN A 150 2.33 -1.27 -11.51
C ASN A 150 1.32 -0.18 -11.88
N LEU A 151 1.77 0.86 -12.58
CA LEU A 151 0.89 1.89 -13.10
C LEU A 151 0.34 1.49 -14.47
N VAL A 152 -0.90 1.88 -14.75
CA VAL A 152 -1.57 1.65 -16.03
C VAL A 152 -2.17 2.93 -16.56
N THR A 153 -2.20 3.06 -17.89
CA THR A 153 -2.93 4.12 -18.61
C THR A 153 -4.25 3.60 -19.15
N GLY A 154 -5.27 4.45 -19.24
CA GLY A 154 -6.58 4.12 -19.82
C GLY A 154 -6.69 4.38 -21.31
N GLN A 155 -5.61 4.72 -22.00
CA GLN A 155 -5.63 5.25 -23.35
C GLN A 155 -5.53 4.21 -24.48
N SER A 156 -5.42 2.92 -24.18
CA SER A 156 -5.41 1.87 -25.22
C SER A 156 -6.83 1.39 -25.55
N ALA A 157 -7.07 1.05 -26.82
CA ALA A 157 -8.31 0.40 -27.27
C ALA A 157 -8.51 -0.99 -26.61
N ASP A 158 -7.45 -1.57 -26.08
CA ASP A 158 -7.43 -2.75 -25.23
C ASP A 158 -7.25 -2.32 -23.76
N VAL A 159 -8.19 -1.68 -23.27
CA VAL A 159 -8.63 -1.27 -21.93
C VAL A 159 -7.60 -1.16 -20.78
N ARG A 160 -6.39 -1.68 -20.87
CA ARG A 160 -5.30 -1.54 -19.87
C ARG A 160 -3.96 -1.93 -20.46
N ASP A 161 -3.35 -1.04 -21.20
CA ASP A 161 -1.94 -1.20 -21.45
C ASP A 161 -1.16 -0.88 -20.17
N ASN A 162 -0.23 -1.76 -19.81
CA ASN A 162 0.78 -1.39 -18.85
C ASN A 162 1.49 -0.17 -19.41
N MET A 163 1.77 0.84 -18.60
CA MET A 163 2.57 2.00 -19.00
C MET A 163 3.98 1.63 -19.51
N ALA A 164 4.18 0.37 -19.90
CA ALA A 164 5.42 -0.18 -20.40
C ALA A 164 5.92 0.49 -21.67
N GLU A 165 5.01 0.75 -22.60
CA GLU A 165 5.36 1.41 -23.85
C GLU A 165 5.59 2.91 -23.66
N THR A 166 5.03 3.45 -22.62
CA THR A 166 5.02 4.86 -22.29
C THR A 166 6.27 5.32 -21.59
N VAL A 167 6.82 4.46 -20.72
CA VAL A 167 8.07 4.77 -20.01
C VAL A 167 9.27 4.85 -20.94
N THR A 168 9.23 4.15 -22.08
CA THR A 168 10.32 4.18 -23.05
C THR A 168 10.22 5.29 -24.09
N ALA A 169 9.04 5.82 -24.37
CA ALA A 169 8.86 6.75 -25.48
C ALA A 169 8.52 8.19 -25.07
N ALA A 170 7.91 8.36 -23.91
CA ALA A 170 7.30 9.61 -23.60
C ALA A 170 7.68 10.17 -22.24
N VAL A 171 8.40 9.44 -21.51
CA VAL A 171 9.03 10.03 -20.34
C VAL A 171 10.23 10.87 -20.78
N SER A 172 10.00 11.78 -21.68
CA SER A 172 10.48 13.12 -21.44
C SER A 172 9.70 13.63 -20.23
N MET A 173 9.92 12.98 -19.08
CA MET A 173 9.63 13.58 -17.81
C MET A 173 10.36 14.90 -17.84
N GLY A 174 9.61 15.98 -18.01
CA GLY A 174 10.15 17.33 -17.95
C GLY A 174 10.67 17.67 -16.57
N GLY A 175 10.63 16.67 -15.67
CA GLY A 175 11.06 16.80 -14.30
C GLY A 175 10.01 17.38 -13.38
N ASN A 176 8.73 17.25 -13.72
CA ASN A 176 7.65 17.85 -12.94
C ASN A 176 6.45 16.91 -12.74
N GLU A 177 6.58 15.62 -13.03
CA GLU A 177 5.46 14.69 -12.91
C GLU A 177 5.03 14.53 -11.47
N GLU A 178 3.74 14.76 -11.25
CA GLU A 178 3.08 14.60 -9.98
C GLU A 178 2.10 13.45 -10.04
N VAL A 179 2.03 12.67 -8.98
CA VAL A 179 1.01 11.64 -8.82
C VAL A 179 0.59 11.48 -7.36
N MET A 180 -0.72 11.41 -7.16
CA MET A 180 -1.31 11.02 -5.89
C MET A 180 -1.98 9.66 -6.03
N ILE A 181 -1.57 8.73 -5.17
CA ILE A 181 -2.02 7.33 -5.23
C ILE A 181 -2.63 6.94 -3.90
N HIS A 182 -3.73 6.22 -3.99
CA HIS A 182 -4.30 5.47 -2.88
C HIS A 182 -4.34 4.00 -3.25
N VAL A 183 -3.85 3.13 -2.38
CA VAL A 183 -3.90 1.68 -2.55
C VAL A 183 -4.24 0.99 -1.25
N ALA A 184 -5.11 -0.01 -1.35
CA ALA A 184 -5.40 -0.94 -0.26
C ALA A 184 -5.06 -2.35 -0.74
N TYR A 185 -4.24 -3.07 0.04
CA TYR A 185 -3.82 -4.42 -0.31
C TYR A 185 -3.69 -5.30 0.93
N ARG A 186 -3.68 -6.61 0.73
CA ARG A 186 -3.43 -7.57 1.79
C ARG A 186 -1.93 -7.91 1.83
N SER A 187 -1.33 -7.78 3.00
CA SER A 187 0.05 -8.23 3.29
C SER A 187 0.10 -9.72 3.64
N GLU A 188 1.31 -10.27 3.63
CA GLU A 188 1.59 -11.59 4.19
C GLU A 188 1.37 -11.66 5.69
#